data_c6ad4fed5470efea6a9e60812f7da7c1
#
_entry.id   c6ad4fed5470efea6a9e60812f7da7c1
#
_cell.length_a   1.000
_cell.length_b   1.000
_cell.length_c   1.000
_cell.angle_alpha   90.00
_cell.angle_beta   90.00
_cell.angle_gamma   90.00
#
_symmetry.space_group_name_H-M   'P 1'
#
loop_
_entity.id
_entity.type
_entity.pdbx_description
1 polymer ?
#
loop_
_entity_poly.entity_id
_entity_poly.type
_entity_poly.pdbx_seq_one_letter_code
_entity_poly.pdbx_strand_id
1 'polypeptide(L)'
;LTLGDIAEIIGADNAKVETLKKVNLGSAPSPGSRMVLNNELLGMRISAASLNYNDVTWYIPDNITIIAKSQTISGQELLVTAQNYIKSNIPQAITDYTIENVNLPQDLLIREGTVTLKPVLPYGVRYNAPTNVFINVMVDDVLVKKVELRFNVKRYEQVVVLTNPLMPNQIITGADLAIVRM
;
A
#
# COMPACT_ATOMS: atom_id res chain seq x y z
N LEU A 1 1.70 22.08 1.65
CA LEU A 1 2.74 23.06 1.92
C LEU A 1 2.10 24.43 2.03
N THR A 2 2.39 25.14 3.11
CA THR A 2 1.83 26.46 3.38
C THR A 2 2.94 27.53 3.44
N LEU A 3 2.55 28.80 3.37
CA LEU A 3 3.50 29.91 3.45
C LEU A 3 4.22 29.94 4.82
N GLY A 4 3.50 29.59 5.89
CA GLY A 4 4.08 29.50 7.24
C GLY A 4 5.12 28.39 7.42
N ASP A 5 5.16 27.40 6.51
CA ASP A 5 6.19 26.34 6.56
C ASP A 5 7.55 26.82 6.03
N ILE A 6 7.59 27.92 5.28
CA ILE A 6 8.77 28.37 4.54
C ILE A 6 9.15 29.84 4.77
N ALA A 7 8.30 30.62 5.42
CA ALA A 7 8.50 32.04 5.63
C ALA A 7 8.29 32.43 7.09
N GLU A 8 9.10 33.32 7.59
CA GLU A 8 8.83 34.09 8.81
C GLU A 8 7.97 35.30 8.46
N ILE A 9 6.80 35.40 9.08
CA ILE A 9 5.80 36.44 8.79
C ILE A 9 5.58 37.27 10.05
N ILE A 10 5.85 38.56 9.96
CA ILE A 10 5.75 39.51 11.07
C ILE A 10 4.79 40.62 10.67
N GLY A 11 3.84 40.93 11.53
CA GLY A 11 2.88 42.02 11.34
C GLY A 11 2.18 42.39 12.65
N ALA A 12 1.64 43.62 12.70
CA ALA A 12 0.93 44.13 13.87
C ALA A 12 -0.40 43.42 14.12
N ASP A 13 -1.04 42.89 13.08
CA ASP A 13 -2.30 42.13 13.14
C ASP A 13 -2.03 40.62 13.15
N ASN A 14 -2.13 40.01 14.31
CA ASN A 14 -1.93 38.56 14.46
C ASN A 14 -2.93 37.71 13.66
N ALA A 15 -4.17 38.15 13.51
CA ALA A 15 -5.18 37.39 12.74
C ALA A 15 -4.81 37.35 11.26
N LYS A 16 -4.30 38.44 10.73
CA LYS A 16 -3.80 38.55 9.37
C LYS A 16 -2.55 37.69 9.15
N VAL A 17 -1.60 37.71 10.09
CA VAL A 17 -0.40 36.87 10.07
C VAL A 17 -0.78 35.39 10.04
N GLU A 18 -1.68 34.93 10.88
CA GLU A 18 -2.15 33.54 10.91
C GLU A 18 -2.90 33.13 9.61
N THR A 19 -3.60 34.06 8.99
CA THR A 19 -4.26 33.81 7.69
C THR A 19 -3.22 33.65 6.58
N LEU A 20 -2.19 34.48 6.56
CA LEU A 20 -1.09 34.40 5.59
C LEU A 20 -0.27 33.12 5.77
N LYS A 21 0.01 32.71 6.99
CA LYS A 21 0.68 31.41 7.25
C LYS A 21 -0.04 30.23 6.63
N LYS A 22 -1.37 30.26 6.55
CA LYS A 22 -2.22 29.19 5.98
C LYS A 22 -2.32 29.22 4.45
N VAL A 23 -1.73 30.19 3.78
CA VAL A 23 -1.75 30.24 2.30
C VAL A 23 -1.14 28.98 1.73
N ASN A 24 -1.93 28.28 0.91
CA ASN A 24 -1.49 27.03 0.30
C ASN A 24 -0.56 27.30 -0.89
N LEU A 25 0.65 26.84 -0.80
CA LEU A 25 1.68 26.96 -1.83
C LEU A 25 1.71 25.76 -2.79
N GLY A 26 0.76 24.83 -2.66
CA GLY A 26 0.66 23.64 -3.48
C GLY A 26 1.02 22.36 -2.74
N SER A 27 1.01 21.25 -3.48
CA SER A 27 1.34 19.93 -2.94
C SER A 27 2.82 19.82 -2.60
N ALA A 28 3.13 19.08 -1.54
CA ALA A 28 4.49 18.64 -1.27
C ALA A 28 4.97 17.70 -2.42
N PRO A 29 6.31 17.60 -2.64
CA PRO A 29 6.84 16.64 -3.61
C PRO A 29 6.50 15.20 -3.22
N SER A 30 6.58 14.29 -4.19
CA SER A 30 6.36 12.86 -3.93
C SER A 30 7.40 12.33 -2.94
N PRO A 31 7.08 11.28 -2.15
CA PRO A 31 8.02 10.66 -1.23
C PRO A 31 9.38 10.39 -1.87
N GLY A 32 10.47 10.77 -1.19
CA GLY A 32 11.84 10.64 -1.68
C GLY A 32 12.26 11.68 -2.74
N SER A 33 11.35 12.55 -3.16
CA SER A 33 11.63 13.60 -4.15
C SER A 33 11.94 14.93 -3.46
N ARG A 34 12.54 15.84 -4.23
CA ARG A 34 12.79 17.22 -3.81
C ARG A 34 12.16 18.20 -4.79
N MET A 35 11.76 19.34 -4.27
CA MET A 35 11.26 20.48 -5.04
C MET A 35 12.01 21.73 -4.63
N VAL A 36 12.43 22.54 -5.60
CA VAL A 36 13.04 23.84 -5.33
C VAL A 36 12.00 24.92 -5.62
N LEU A 37 11.74 25.76 -4.63
CA LEU A 37 10.91 26.96 -4.78
C LEU A 37 11.85 28.17 -4.87
N ASN A 38 11.72 28.93 -5.96
CA ASN A 38 12.36 30.24 -6.12
C ASN A 38 11.38 31.36 -5.81
N ASN A 39 11.91 32.57 -5.62
CA ASN A 39 11.13 33.76 -5.27
C ASN A 39 10.06 34.12 -6.31
N GLU A 40 10.30 33.86 -7.61
CA GLU A 40 9.36 34.14 -8.67
C GLU A 40 8.10 33.25 -8.56
N LEU A 41 8.30 31.92 -8.39
CA LEU A 41 7.22 30.97 -8.23
C LEU A 41 6.41 31.24 -6.95
N LEU A 42 7.09 31.60 -5.87
CA LEU A 42 6.47 31.99 -4.60
C LEU A 42 5.62 33.26 -4.76
N GLY A 43 6.17 34.27 -5.39
CA GLY A 43 5.46 35.52 -5.68
C GLY A 43 4.17 35.29 -6.48
N MET A 44 4.21 34.43 -7.51
CA MET A 44 3.02 34.07 -8.28
C MET A 44 1.96 33.37 -7.41
N ARG A 45 2.36 32.43 -6.56
CA ARG A 45 1.43 31.68 -5.70
C ARG A 45 0.80 32.54 -4.61
N ILE A 46 1.60 33.45 -4.00
CA ILE A 46 1.10 34.40 -3.01
C ILE A 46 0.13 35.40 -3.66
N SER A 47 0.46 35.91 -4.83
CA SER A 47 -0.42 36.83 -5.58
C SER A 47 -1.74 36.16 -5.98
N ALA A 48 -1.71 34.88 -6.36
CA ALA A 48 -2.90 34.12 -6.69
C ALA A 48 -3.85 33.91 -5.49
N ALA A 49 -3.35 34.00 -4.26
CA ALA A 49 -4.17 33.92 -3.06
C ALA A 49 -5.03 35.18 -2.81
N SER A 50 -4.83 36.25 -3.58
CA SER A 50 -5.58 37.54 -3.54
C SER A 50 -5.70 38.16 -2.14
N LEU A 51 -4.73 37.93 -1.27
CA LEU A 51 -4.71 38.46 0.09
C LEU A 51 -4.06 39.84 0.12
N ASN A 52 -4.66 40.75 0.92
CA ASN A 52 -4.02 42.03 1.22
C ASN A 52 -2.95 41.83 2.27
N TYR A 53 -1.69 42.03 1.88
CA TYR A 53 -0.49 41.88 2.73
C TYR A 53 0.23 43.19 3.01
N ASN A 54 -0.44 44.35 2.79
CA ASN A 54 0.06 45.63 3.27
C ASN A 54 0.24 45.56 4.80
N ASP A 55 1.28 46.19 5.32
CA ASP A 55 1.62 46.21 6.77
C ASP A 55 2.11 44.85 7.34
N VAL A 56 2.50 43.92 6.48
CA VAL A 56 3.12 42.66 6.89
C VAL A 56 4.49 42.56 6.24
N THR A 57 5.49 42.24 7.03
CA THR A 57 6.84 41.96 6.54
C THR A 57 7.08 40.46 6.59
N TRP A 58 7.58 39.88 5.52
CA TRP A 58 7.98 38.48 5.47
C TRP A 58 9.43 38.34 5.05
N TYR A 59 10.08 37.35 5.62
CA TYR A 59 11.42 36.95 5.26
C TYR A 59 11.37 35.56 4.64
N ILE A 60 11.76 35.47 3.38
CA ILE A 60 11.80 34.22 2.60
C ILE A 60 13.21 34.07 2.04
N PRO A 61 13.89 32.91 2.25
CA PRO A 61 15.18 32.64 1.61
C PRO A 61 15.05 32.60 0.08
N ASP A 62 16.09 33.03 -0.64
CA ASP A 62 16.08 33.12 -2.10
C ASP A 62 15.83 31.79 -2.80
N ASN A 63 16.29 30.68 -2.22
CA ASN A 63 16.07 29.33 -2.71
C ASN A 63 15.69 28.40 -1.55
N ILE A 64 14.51 27.81 -1.65
CA ILE A 64 14.02 26.86 -0.66
C ILE A 64 13.98 25.47 -1.31
N THR A 65 14.72 24.53 -0.72
CA THR A 65 14.64 23.13 -1.13
C THR A 65 13.75 22.36 -0.16
N ILE A 66 12.63 21.84 -0.67
CA ILE A 66 11.71 21.00 0.07
C ILE A 66 12.03 19.55 -0.27
N ILE A 67 12.32 18.76 0.75
CA ILE A 67 12.62 17.34 0.62
C ILE A 67 11.48 16.57 1.28
N ALA A 68 10.77 15.74 0.50
CA ALA A 68 9.78 14.84 1.06
C ALA A 68 10.50 13.61 1.64
N LYS A 69 10.51 13.51 2.96
CA LYS A 69 11.02 12.32 3.64
C LYS A 69 10.24 11.09 3.21
N SER A 70 10.92 9.95 3.17
CA SER A 70 10.34 8.70 2.70
C SER A 70 10.91 7.50 3.45
N GLN A 71 10.13 6.42 3.43
CA GLN A 71 10.51 5.10 3.89
C GLN A 71 10.08 4.06 2.87
N THR A 72 10.71 2.90 2.89
CA THR A 72 10.44 1.82 1.94
C THR A 72 9.79 0.65 2.67
N ILE A 73 8.68 0.15 2.11
CA ILE A 73 8.13 -1.15 2.47
C ILE A 73 8.61 -2.13 1.42
N SER A 74 9.26 -3.21 1.85
CA SER A 74 9.76 -4.22 0.89
C SER A 74 8.61 -5.02 0.29
N GLY A 75 8.76 -5.39 -1.00
CA GLY A 75 7.82 -6.30 -1.64
C GLY A 75 7.71 -7.63 -0.90
N GLN A 76 8.79 -8.09 -0.28
CA GLN A 76 8.79 -9.30 0.55
C GLN A 76 7.92 -9.17 1.81
N GLU A 77 7.92 -8.02 2.47
CA GLU A 77 7.06 -7.75 3.63
C GLU A 77 5.58 -7.77 3.24
N LEU A 78 5.22 -7.17 2.11
CA LEU A 78 3.88 -7.21 1.56
C LEU A 78 3.46 -8.65 1.23
N LEU A 79 4.36 -9.44 0.61
CA LEU A 79 4.11 -10.83 0.27
C LEU A 79 3.85 -11.68 1.51
N VAL A 80 4.72 -11.59 2.53
CA VAL A 80 4.58 -12.35 3.78
C VAL A 80 3.30 -11.97 4.52
N THR A 81 2.97 -10.68 4.57
CA THR A 81 1.71 -10.19 5.17
C THR A 81 0.49 -10.81 4.50
N ALA A 82 0.46 -10.81 3.16
CA ALA A 82 -0.64 -11.40 2.39
C ALA A 82 -0.73 -12.92 2.58
N GLN A 83 0.40 -13.63 2.54
CA GLN A 83 0.44 -15.08 2.75
C GLN A 83 -0.07 -15.48 4.14
N ASN A 84 0.36 -14.76 5.18
CA ASN A 84 -0.09 -15.01 6.55
C ASN A 84 -1.59 -14.77 6.68
N TYR A 85 -2.10 -13.73 6.02
CA TYR A 85 -3.53 -13.43 6.01
C TYR A 85 -4.34 -14.50 5.27
N ILE A 86 -3.85 -15.04 4.14
CA ILE A 86 -4.48 -16.19 3.46
C ILE A 86 -4.51 -17.39 4.42
N LYS A 87 -3.36 -17.73 5.04
CA LYS A 87 -3.27 -18.88 5.99
C LYS A 87 -4.27 -18.76 7.13
N SER A 88 -4.43 -17.57 7.71
CA SER A 88 -5.39 -17.34 8.80
C SER A 88 -6.86 -17.43 8.38
N ASN A 89 -7.14 -17.36 7.08
CA ASN A 89 -8.49 -17.46 6.51
C ASN A 89 -8.78 -18.83 5.85
N ILE A 90 -7.81 -19.75 5.84
CA ILE A 90 -8.04 -21.14 5.43
C ILE A 90 -8.71 -21.87 6.60
N PRO A 91 -9.84 -22.60 6.36
CA PRO A 91 -10.48 -23.41 7.40
C PRO A 91 -9.52 -24.41 8.02
N GLN A 92 -9.55 -24.57 9.35
CA GLN A 92 -8.66 -25.48 10.09
C GLN A 92 -8.78 -26.96 9.66
N ALA A 93 -9.93 -27.34 9.09
CA ALA A 93 -10.13 -28.68 8.55
C ALA A 93 -9.27 -28.97 7.30
N ILE A 94 -8.72 -27.93 6.64
CA ILE A 94 -7.87 -28.07 5.46
C ILE A 94 -6.41 -28.02 5.96
N THR A 95 -5.80 -29.20 6.05
CA THR A 95 -4.42 -29.35 6.57
C THR A 95 -3.37 -29.43 5.47
N ASP A 96 -3.78 -29.82 4.24
CA ASP A 96 -2.88 -29.98 3.09
C ASP A 96 -3.22 -28.99 1.98
N TYR A 97 -2.36 -27.96 1.83
CA TYR A 97 -2.52 -26.92 0.82
C TYR A 97 -1.18 -26.30 0.43
N THR A 98 -1.15 -25.67 -0.73
CA THR A 98 -0.02 -24.80 -1.14
C THR A 98 -0.53 -23.40 -1.46
N ILE A 99 0.34 -22.40 -1.18
CA ILE A 99 0.11 -21.00 -1.53
C ILE A 99 1.29 -20.54 -2.38
N GLU A 100 1.02 -20.31 -3.65
CA GLU A 100 2.01 -19.86 -4.62
C GLU A 100 1.68 -18.42 -5.03
N ASN A 101 2.64 -17.50 -4.94
CA ASN A 101 2.46 -16.15 -5.44
C ASN A 101 2.56 -16.14 -6.98
N VAL A 102 1.67 -15.40 -7.62
CA VAL A 102 1.68 -15.25 -9.08
C VAL A 102 2.67 -14.15 -9.50
N ASN A 103 2.79 -13.11 -8.71
CA ASN A 103 3.67 -11.97 -8.96
C ASN A 103 4.33 -11.50 -7.67
N LEU A 104 5.62 -11.18 -7.75
CA LEU A 104 6.34 -10.54 -6.65
C LEU A 104 6.05 -9.03 -6.68
N PRO A 105 5.54 -8.43 -5.60
CA PRO A 105 5.36 -6.99 -5.54
C PRO A 105 6.71 -6.28 -5.49
N GLN A 106 6.77 -5.11 -6.12
CA GLN A 106 7.93 -4.22 -6.01
C GLN A 106 7.94 -3.54 -4.64
N ASP A 107 9.13 -3.09 -4.24
CA ASP A 107 9.28 -2.23 -3.08
C ASP A 107 8.45 -0.95 -3.25
N LEU A 108 7.82 -0.52 -2.17
CA LEU A 108 6.93 0.62 -2.17
C LEU A 108 7.56 1.77 -1.39
N LEU A 109 7.90 2.84 -2.11
CA LEU A 109 8.35 4.08 -1.49
C LEU A 109 7.13 4.91 -1.05
N ILE A 110 7.06 5.21 0.25
CA ILE A 110 5.96 5.96 0.88
C ILE A 110 6.51 7.10 1.73
N ARG A 111 5.63 8.02 2.15
CA ARG A 111 6.00 9.06 3.11
C ARG A 111 6.45 8.44 4.45
N GLU A 112 7.33 9.11 5.16
CA GLU A 112 7.72 8.77 6.53
C GLU A 112 6.52 8.84 7.47
N GLY A 113 6.46 7.94 8.46
CA GLY A 113 5.40 7.87 9.47
C GLY A 113 5.19 6.43 9.96
N THR A 114 4.21 6.24 10.82
CA THR A 114 3.86 4.93 11.36
C THR A 114 3.10 4.11 10.32
N VAL A 115 3.70 3.00 9.86
CA VAL A 115 3.09 2.13 8.85
C VAL A 115 2.20 1.09 9.50
N THR A 116 1.01 0.91 8.94
CA THR A 116 0.10 -0.19 9.24
C THR A 116 -0.35 -0.85 7.95
N LEU A 117 -0.13 -2.17 7.84
CA LEU A 117 -0.58 -2.98 6.70
C LEU A 117 -1.91 -3.65 7.07
N LYS A 118 -2.97 -3.34 6.33
CA LYS A 118 -4.31 -3.93 6.55
C LYS A 118 -4.69 -4.81 5.35
N PRO A 119 -4.43 -6.13 5.41
CA PRO A 119 -4.81 -7.04 4.34
C PRO A 119 -6.32 -7.28 4.33
N VAL A 120 -6.88 -7.49 3.15
CA VAL A 120 -8.30 -7.78 2.91
C VAL A 120 -8.45 -8.84 1.83
N LEU A 121 -9.33 -9.80 2.06
CA LEU A 121 -9.75 -10.85 1.12
C LEU A 121 -11.22 -10.62 0.74
N PRO A 122 -11.54 -9.81 -0.27
CA PRO A 122 -12.93 -9.46 -0.57
C PRO A 122 -13.78 -10.65 -1.04
N TYR A 123 -13.14 -11.67 -1.57
CA TYR A 123 -13.81 -12.88 -2.09
C TYR A 123 -13.44 -14.15 -1.33
N GLY A 124 -12.79 -14.01 -0.15
CA GLY A 124 -12.27 -15.15 0.59
C GLY A 124 -11.13 -15.90 -0.13
N VAL A 125 -10.74 -17.06 0.42
CA VAL A 125 -9.75 -17.94 -0.20
C VAL A 125 -10.43 -18.77 -1.29
N ARG A 126 -9.85 -18.78 -2.48
CA ARG A 126 -10.38 -19.50 -3.66
C ARG A 126 -9.39 -20.58 -4.10
N TYR A 127 -9.87 -21.80 -4.23
CA TYR A 127 -9.05 -22.96 -4.63
C TYR A 127 -9.10 -23.25 -6.13
N ASN A 128 -10.15 -22.79 -6.82
CA ASN A 128 -10.38 -23.05 -8.25
C ASN A 128 -10.07 -21.84 -9.15
N ALA A 129 -9.59 -20.74 -8.56
CA ALA A 129 -9.26 -19.51 -9.25
C ALA A 129 -8.26 -18.73 -8.40
N PRO A 130 -7.54 -17.75 -8.97
CA PRO A 130 -6.63 -16.93 -8.19
C PRO A 130 -7.32 -16.25 -7.00
N THR A 131 -6.64 -16.30 -5.85
CA THR A 131 -7.02 -15.58 -4.63
C THR A 131 -6.36 -14.21 -4.66
N ASN A 132 -7.15 -13.14 -4.63
CA ASN A 132 -6.66 -11.77 -4.60
C ASN A 132 -6.68 -11.24 -3.18
N VAL A 133 -5.52 -10.79 -2.70
CA VAL A 133 -5.35 -10.08 -1.43
C VAL A 133 -5.08 -8.62 -1.73
N PHE A 134 -5.86 -7.73 -1.14
CA PHE A 134 -5.57 -6.30 -1.18
C PHE A 134 -4.93 -5.89 0.15
N ILE A 135 -3.76 -5.27 0.09
CA ILE A 135 -3.13 -4.67 1.26
C ILE A 135 -3.36 -3.18 1.21
N ASN A 136 -4.14 -2.67 2.15
CA ASN A 136 -4.26 -1.24 2.39
C ASN A 136 -3.06 -0.78 3.21
N VAL A 137 -2.18 -0.01 2.59
CA VAL A 137 -0.99 0.58 3.25
C VAL A 137 -1.42 1.90 3.87
N MET A 138 -1.40 1.94 5.18
CA MET A 138 -1.73 3.13 5.96
C MET A 138 -0.45 3.75 6.50
N VAL A 139 -0.37 5.07 6.53
CA VAL A 139 0.67 5.83 7.24
C VAL A 139 -0.02 6.85 8.11
N ASP A 140 0.23 6.80 9.42
CA ASP A 140 -0.45 7.63 10.44
C ASP A 140 -1.98 7.56 10.28
N ASP A 141 -2.51 6.34 10.15
CA ASP A 141 -3.93 6.00 9.93
C ASP A 141 -4.57 6.55 8.64
N VAL A 142 -3.76 7.14 7.74
CA VAL A 142 -4.23 7.60 6.42
C VAL A 142 -3.87 6.59 5.36
N LEU A 143 -4.83 6.19 4.53
CA LEU A 143 -4.58 5.31 3.39
C LEU A 143 -3.70 6.02 2.35
N VAL A 144 -2.49 5.49 2.12
CA VAL A 144 -1.55 6.05 1.12
C VAL A 144 -1.46 5.21 -0.14
N LYS A 145 -1.67 3.90 -0.03
CA LYS A 145 -1.63 3.00 -1.19
C LYS A 145 -2.48 1.75 -0.96
N LYS A 146 -3.06 1.22 -2.03
CA LYS A 146 -3.67 -0.12 -2.06
C LYS A 146 -2.85 -0.98 -3.01
N VAL A 147 -2.34 -2.11 -2.52
CA VAL A 147 -1.52 -3.07 -3.28
C VAL A 147 -2.33 -4.33 -3.48
N GLU A 148 -2.46 -4.79 -4.72
CA GLU A 148 -3.09 -6.06 -5.05
C GLU A 148 -2.04 -7.13 -5.26
N LEU A 149 -2.21 -8.26 -4.57
CA LEU A 149 -1.38 -9.46 -4.66
C LEU A 149 -2.25 -10.63 -5.06
N ARG A 150 -1.75 -11.45 -5.98
CA ARG A 150 -2.49 -12.59 -6.52
C ARG A 150 -1.77 -13.88 -6.18
N PHE A 151 -2.52 -14.86 -5.69
CA PHE A 151 -2.02 -16.17 -5.27
C PHE A 151 -2.83 -17.30 -5.92
N ASN A 152 -2.14 -18.40 -6.22
CA ASN A 152 -2.76 -19.67 -6.50
C ASN A 152 -2.75 -20.50 -5.21
N VAL A 153 -3.92 -20.75 -4.66
CA VAL A 153 -4.09 -21.61 -3.49
C VAL A 153 -4.63 -22.94 -3.96
N LYS A 154 -3.90 -24.01 -3.72
CA LYS A 154 -4.32 -25.38 -4.06
C LYS A 154 -4.56 -26.13 -2.78
N ARG A 155 -5.67 -26.85 -2.70
CA ARG A 155 -6.03 -27.77 -1.64
C ARG A 155 -5.82 -29.18 -2.14
N TYR A 156 -5.30 -30.05 -1.31
CA TYR A 156 -5.10 -31.45 -1.63
C TYR A 156 -5.82 -32.34 -0.64
N GLU A 157 -6.27 -33.48 -1.12
CA GLU A 157 -6.87 -34.53 -0.31
C GLU A 157 -6.31 -35.88 -0.74
N GLN A 158 -6.36 -36.84 0.17
CA GLN A 158 -6.05 -38.21 -0.15
C GLN A 158 -7.34 -38.87 -0.75
N VAL A 159 -7.22 -39.32 -1.97
CA VAL A 159 -8.32 -39.99 -2.68
C VAL A 159 -7.92 -41.39 -3.09
N VAL A 160 -8.87 -42.30 -3.05
CA VAL A 160 -8.69 -43.68 -3.54
C VAL A 160 -8.88 -43.67 -5.04
N VAL A 161 -7.91 -44.16 -5.76
CA VAL A 161 -7.97 -44.29 -7.22
C VAL A 161 -7.71 -45.73 -7.66
N LEU A 162 -8.22 -46.12 -8.83
CA LEU A 162 -7.86 -47.37 -9.47
C LEU A 162 -6.47 -47.31 -10.04
N THR A 163 -5.65 -48.33 -9.81
CA THR A 163 -4.29 -48.45 -10.35
C THR A 163 -4.26 -48.88 -11.80
N ASN A 164 -5.28 -49.64 -12.21
CA ASN A 164 -5.44 -50.15 -13.56
C ASN A 164 -6.90 -50.06 -14.05
N PRO A 165 -7.12 -50.00 -15.37
CA PRO A 165 -8.46 -50.14 -15.93
C PRO A 165 -9.10 -51.47 -15.54
N LEU A 166 -10.36 -51.45 -15.19
CA LEU A 166 -11.12 -52.68 -14.85
C LEU A 166 -11.94 -53.15 -16.02
N MET A 167 -12.09 -54.47 -16.13
CA MET A 167 -13.01 -55.10 -17.07
C MET A 167 -14.45 -55.07 -16.54
N PRO A 168 -15.47 -55.08 -17.41
CA PRO A 168 -16.87 -55.19 -16.97
C PRO A 168 -17.08 -56.39 -16.07
N ASN A 169 -17.77 -56.21 -14.93
CA ASN A 169 -18.03 -57.22 -13.90
C ASN A 169 -16.80 -57.75 -13.14
N GLN A 170 -15.61 -57.12 -13.26
CA GLN A 170 -14.45 -57.46 -12.45
C GLN A 170 -14.67 -57.01 -10.99
N ILE A 171 -14.37 -57.90 -10.05
CA ILE A 171 -14.42 -57.57 -8.60
C ILE A 171 -13.19 -56.71 -8.27
N ILE A 172 -13.42 -55.53 -7.69
CA ILE A 172 -12.35 -54.64 -7.20
C ILE A 172 -11.79 -55.22 -5.90
N THR A 173 -10.50 -55.38 -5.86
CA THR A 173 -9.75 -55.83 -4.68
C THR A 173 -8.82 -54.67 -4.17
N GLY A 174 -8.28 -54.85 -2.96
CA GLY A 174 -7.34 -53.88 -2.42
C GLY A 174 -6.06 -53.67 -3.27
N ALA A 175 -5.69 -54.68 -4.10
CA ALA A 175 -4.57 -54.57 -5.04
C ALA A 175 -4.86 -53.66 -6.24
N ASP A 176 -6.12 -53.43 -6.54
CA ASP A 176 -6.56 -52.56 -7.65
C ASP A 176 -6.65 -51.08 -7.22
N LEU A 177 -6.43 -50.78 -5.93
CA LEU A 177 -6.65 -49.49 -5.34
C LEU A 177 -5.31 -48.89 -4.86
N ALA A 178 -5.13 -47.57 -5.08
CA ALA A 178 -4.07 -46.80 -4.46
C ALA A 178 -4.66 -45.52 -3.83
N ILE A 179 -4.00 -45.06 -2.77
CA ILE A 179 -4.29 -43.75 -2.18
C ILE A 179 -3.31 -42.74 -2.78
N VAL A 180 -3.82 -41.74 -3.43
CA VAL A 180 -3.02 -40.68 -4.01
C VAL A 180 -3.44 -39.30 -3.48
N ARG A 181 -2.45 -38.43 -3.36
CA ARG A 181 -2.67 -37.02 -3.02
C ARG A 181 -3.04 -36.27 -4.31
N MET A 182 -4.22 -35.70 -4.36
CA MET A 182 -4.72 -34.93 -5.49
C MET A 182 -5.30 -33.58 -5.04
#